data_617248284dcb41b5689d5dc863064bfb
#
_entry.id   617248284dcb41b5689d5dc863064bfb
#
_cell.length_a   1.000
_cell.length_b   1.000
_cell.length_c   1.000
_cell.angle_alpha   90.00
_cell.angle_beta   90.00
_cell.angle_gamma   90.00
#
_symmetry.space_group_name_H-M   'P 1'
#
loop_
_entity.id
_entity.type
_entity.pdbx_description
1 polymer ?
#
loop_
_entity_poly.entity_id
_entity_poly.type
_entity_poly.pdbx_seq_one_letter_code
_entity_poly.pdbx_strand_id
1 'polypeptide(L)'
;VYVREEACIGCGFCEKVCPVNGRSAIVVEGIQPQVMTREIEIIENDLFPASIEQWKIKERSKVYAGKDKLFEYINGGAEVYLSYSFIHVSTATYIKKDTDNSVKVNIWEFSSSDDAYGVFAKDRAGQGINIGNEASLFDNYLWVWKDRYFMSFEPYSGSITPDDVVFIGTSIVGNIPSGEVSLPAILSYLPEVGYIQGSSRYF
;
A
#
# COMPACT_ATOMS: atom_id res chain seq x y z
N VAL A 1 27.98 27.64 -11.94
CA VAL A 1 26.85 27.23 -11.09
C VAL A 1 27.18 25.85 -10.58
N TYR A 2 27.24 25.70 -9.26
CA TYR A 2 27.55 24.41 -8.63
C TYR A 2 26.25 23.82 -8.13
N VAL A 3 25.91 22.64 -8.62
CA VAL A 3 24.74 21.89 -8.16
C VAL A 3 25.24 20.90 -7.13
N ARG A 4 24.68 20.93 -5.92
CA ARG A 4 24.94 19.88 -4.90
C ARG A 4 24.22 18.62 -5.33
N GLU A 5 24.98 17.58 -5.65
CA GLU A 5 24.43 16.28 -6.10
C GLU A 5 23.47 15.70 -5.07
N GLU A 6 23.75 15.91 -3.77
CA GLU A 6 22.93 15.42 -2.65
C GLU A 6 21.54 16.07 -2.58
N ALA A 7 21.35 17.25 -3.19
CA ALA A 7 20.10 18.00 -3.19
C ALA A 7 19.41 17.99 -4.56
N CYS A 8 19.99 17.34 -5.57
CA CYS A 8 19.46 17.31 -6.92
C CYS A 8 18.53 16.10 -7.10
N ILE A 9 17.26 16.35 -7.29
CA ILE A 9 16.25 15.30 -7.57
C ILE A 9 16.10 14.99 -9.08
N GLY A 10 16.93 15.59 -9.94
CA GLY A 10 16.90 15.31 -11.37
C GLY A 10 15.65 15.82 -12.12
N CYS A 11 14.88 16.75 -11.55
CA CYS A 11 13.62 17.23 -12.14
C CYS A 11 13.74 18.02 -13.44
N GLY A 12 14.97 18.37 -13.89
CA GLY A 12 15.22 19.12 -15.12
C GLY A 12 14.78 20.59 -15.10
N PHE A 13 14.29 21.11 -13.97
CA PHE A 13 13.79 22.49 -13.88
C PHE A 13 14.91 23.52 -14.16
N CYS A 14 16.12 23.27 -13.66
CA CYS A 14 17.28 24.13 -13.91
C CYS A 14 17.67 24.23 -15.39
N GLU A 15 17.43 23.21 -16.19
CA GLU A 15 17.64 23.22 -17.62
C GLU A 15 16.60 24.09 -18.33
N LYS A 16 15.33 24.01 -17.89
CA LYS A 16 14.21 24.79 -18.45
C LYS A 16 14.30 26.28 -18.15
N VAL A 17 14.85 26.67 -17.00
CA VAL A 17 14.96 28.07 -16.58
C VAL A 17 16.34 28.66 -16.84
N CYS A 18 17.21 27.96 -17.55
CA CYS A 18 18.55 28.44 -17.87
C CYS A 18 18.49 29.72 -18.69
N PRO A 19 19.08 30.85 -18.23
CA PRO A 19 18.96 32.15 -18.90
C PRO A 19 19.88 32.29 -20.14
N VAL A 20 20.57 31.22 -20.51
CA VAL A 20 21.49 31.23 -21.66
C VAL A 20 20.69 31.08 -22.95
N ASN A 21 20.85 32.03 -23.88
CA ASN A 21 20.26 31.94 -25.21
C ASN A 21 20.96 30.83 -26.02
N GLY A 22 20.19 29.85 -26.48
CA GLY A 22 20.69 28.73 -27.26
C GLY A 22 20.64 27.40 -26.46
N ARG A 23 21.69 26.58 -26.59
CA ARG A 23 21.76 25.33 -25.84
C ARG A 23 21.97 25.61 -24.34
N SER A 24 21.15 25.03 -23.47
CA SER A 24 21.26 25.22 -22.04
C SER A 24 22.69 24.95 -21.55
N ALA A 25 23.23 25.83 -20.68
CA ALA A 25 24.53 25.61 -20.04
C ALA A 25 24.49 24.51 -18.97
N ILE A 26 23.28 24.13 -18.56
CA ILE A 26 23.03 23.01 -17.64
C ILE A 26 22.25 21.98 -18.46
N VAL A 27 22.89 20.88 -18.77
CA VAL A 27 22.24 19.72 -19.36
C VAL A 27 22.09 18.71 -18.22
N VAL A 28 20.86 18.37 -17.88
CA VAL A 28 20.57 17.22 -17.03
C VAL A 28 20.63 16.02 -17.97
N GLU A 29 21.81 15.48 -18.21
CA GLU A 29 21.92 14.17 -18.83
C GLU A 29 21.19 13.21 -17.90
N GLY A 30 20.16 12.60 -18.46
CA GLY A 30 19.22 11.81 -17.67
C GLY A 30 19.99 10.99 -16.66
N ILE A 31 19.76 11.27 -15.41
CA ILE A 31 19.86 10.21 -14.44
C ILE A 31 19.04 9.13 -15.10
N GLN A 32 19.72 8.17 -15.76
CA GLN A 32 19.06 6.87 -15.94
C GLN A 32 18.44 6.68 -14.59
N PRO A 33 17.10 6.55 -14.50
CA PRO A 33 16.53 6.22 -13.23
C PRO A 33 17.53 5.18 -12.76
N GLN A 34 18.30 5.46 -11.72
CA GLN A 34 18.77 4.39 -10.92
C GLN A 34 17.43 3.77 -10.54
N VAL A 35 16.97 2.95 -11.48
CA VAL A 35 16.29 1.77 -11.08
C VAL A 35 17.24 1.30 -10.04
N MET A 36 17.00 1.71 -8.80
CA MET A 36 17.30 0.88 -7.69
C MET A 36 16.55 -0.40 -8.06
N THR A 37 17.19 -1.19 -8.93
CA THR A 37 17.23 -2.60 -8.80
C THR A 37 18.05 -2.84 -7.51
N ARG A 38 17.59 -2.32 -6.40
CA ARG A 38 17.29 -3.19 -5.33
C ARG A 38 16.49 -4.22 -6.07
N GLU A 39 17.14 -5.32 -6.46
CA GLU A 39 16.46 -6.58 -6.43
C GLU A 39 15.69 -6.45 -5.13
N ILE A 40 14.42 -6.11 -5.27
CA ILE A 40 13.46 -6.36 -4.23
C ILE A 40 13.60 -7.87 -4.19
N GLU A 41 14.56 -8.39 -3.42
CA GLU A 41 14.40 -9.66 -2.77
C GLU A 41 13.12 -9.44 -2.01
N ILE A 42 12.06 -9.61 -2.77
CA ILE A 42 10.72 -9.65 -2.27
C ILE A 42 10.84 -10.78 -1.30
N ILE A 43 10.88 -10.42 -0.03
CA ILE A 43 10.76 -11.36 1.08
C ILE A 43 9.32 -11.85 0.99
N GLU A 44 9.02 -12.47 -0.18
CA GLU A 44 7.69 -12.95 -0.58
C GLU A 44 7.16 -14.00 0.38
N ASN A 45 8.07 -14.67 1.09
CA ASN A 45 7.72 -15.79 1.96
C ASN A 45 7.34 -15.37 3.39
N ASP A 46 7.71 -14.17 3.85
CA ASP A 46 7.52 -13.79 5.24
C ASP A 46 6.19 -13.06 5.50
N LEU A 47 5.61 -12.39 4.51
CA LEU A 47 4.35 -11.66 4.70
C LEU A 47 3.12 -12.57 4.71
N PHE A 48 3.15 -13.67 3.94
CA PHE A 48 2.05 -14.61 3.82
C PHE A 48 2.40 -15.95 4.47
N PRO A 49 1.95 -16.24 5.68
CA PRO A 49 2.10 -17.57 6.29
C PRO A 49 1.54 -18.66 5.36
N ALA A 50 2.28 -19.73 5.14
CA ALA A 50 1.84 -20.84 4.29
C ALA A 50 0.52 -21.47 4.76
N SER A 51 0.25 -21.39 6.08
CA SER A 51 -0.99 -21.81 6.70
C SER A 51 -1.32 -20.96 7.92
N ILE A 52 -2.60 -20.74 8.17
CA ILE A 52 -3.17 -20.07 9.33
C ILE A 52 -4.27 -21.02 9.86
N GLU A 53 -3.92 -21.88 10.80
CA GLU A 53 -4.78 -22.99 11.29
C GLU A 53 -5.41 -23.80 10.16
N GLN A 54 -6.75 -23.68 9.99
CA GLN A 54 -7.50 -24.39 8.93
C GLN A 54 -7.41 -23.74 7.55
N TRP A 55 -6.76 -22.57 7.43
CA TRP A 55 -6.56 -21.86 6.18
C TRP A 55 -5.16 -22.12 5.64
N LYS A 56 -5.04 -22.32 4.32
CA LYS A 56 -3.76 -22.45 3.65
C LYS A 56 -3.77 -21.71 2.33
N ILE A 57 -2.61 -21.31 1.88
CA ILE A 57 -2.46 -20.67 0.57
C ILE A 57 -2.89 -21.65 -0.51
N LYS A 58 -3.86 -21.26 -1.33
CA LYS A 58 -4.34 -22.00 -2.50
C LYS A 58 -3.42 -21.83 -3.69
N GLU A 59 -2.95 -20.61 -3.90
CA GLU A 59 -2.04 -20.22 -4.97
C GLU A 59 -0.87 -19.46 -4.37
N ARG A 60 0.32 -19.61 -4.95
CA ARG A 60 1.49 -18.79 -4.52
C ARG A 60 1.18 -17.32 -4.68
N SER A 61 1.69 -16.54 -3.76
CA SER A 61 1.62 -15.09 -3.84
C SER A 61 2.20 -14.59 -5.17
N LYS A 62 1.54 -13.59 -5.74
CA LYS A 62 2.02 -12.87 -6.92
C LYS A 62 2.35 -11.45 -6.51
N VAL A 63 3.40 -10.90 -7.10
CA VAL A 63 3.81 -9.52 -6.87
C VAL A 63 3.72 -8.73 -8.15
N TYR A 64 3.14 -7.55 -8.03
CA TYR A 64 2.98 -6.60 -9.12
C TYR A 64 3.67 -5.30 -8.71
N ALA A 65 4.86 -5.07 -9.24
CA ALA A 65 5.68 -3.92 -8.93
C ALA A 65 5.71 -2.94 -10.11
N GLY A 66 5.62 -1.64 -9.79
CA GLY A 66 5.62 -0.57 -10.76
C GLY A 66 4.33 -0.42 -11.56
N LYS A 67 4.30 0.64 -12.36
CA LYS A 67 3.09 1.12 -13.04
C LYS A 67 2.46 0.07 -13.95
N ASP A 68 3.24 -0.49 -14.86
CA ASP A 68 2.70 -1.39 -15.89
C ASP A 68 2.11 -2.66 -15.29
N LYS A 69 2.79 -3.24 -14.30
CA LYS A 69 2.31 -4.42 -13.59
C LYS A 69 1.07 -4.15 -12.75
N LEU A 70 0.98 -2.95 -12.17
CA LEU A 70 -0.21 -2.54 -11.45
C LEU A 70 -1.42 -2.42 -12.38
N PHE A 71 -1.25 -1.85 -13.59
CA PHE A 71 -2.33 -1.81 -14.58
C PHE A 71 -2.75 -3.21 -15.04
N GLU A 72 -1.83 -4.15 -15.20
CA GLU A 72 -2.16 -5.56 -15.50
C GLU A 72 -3.04 -6.17 -14.38
N TYR A 73 -2.81 -5.77 -13.13
CA TYR A 73 -3.51 -6.33 -11.98
C TYR A 73 -4.90 -5.75 -11.75
N ILE A 74 -5.03 -4.42 -11.70
CA ILE A 74 -6.27 -3.74 -11.31
C ILE A 74 -6.82 -2.77 -12.37
N ASN A 75 -6.24 -2.78 -13.59
CA ASN A 75 -6.69 -1.97 -14.71
C ASN A 75 -6.85 -0.47 -14.34
N GLY A 76 -7.97 0.16 -14.69
CA GLY A 76 -8.21 1.60 -14.47
C GLY A 76 -8.15 2.07 -13.00
N GLY A 77 -8.25 1.16 -12.03
CA GLY A 77 -8.05 1.48 -10.60
C GLY A 77 -6.62 1.84 -10.21
N ALA A 78 -5.63 1.54 -11.06
CA ALA A 78 -4.21 1.73 -10.77
C ALA A 78 -3.82 3.19 -10.49
N GLU A 79 -4.44 4.15 -11.17
CA GLU A 79 -4.09 5.57 -11.04
C GLU A 79 -4.24 6.10 -9.62
N VAL A 80 -5.22 5.59 -8.87
CA VAL A 80 -5.42 5.97 -7.48
C VAL A 80 -4.20 5.59 -6.63
N TYR A 81 -3.74 4.35 -6.74
CA TYR A 81 -2.60 3.86 -5.98
C TYR A 81 -1.28 4.54 -6.39
N LEU A 82 -1.14 4.84 -7.68
CA LEU A 82 0.04 5.53 -8.23
C LEU A 82 0.14 6.98 -7.77
N SER A 83 -0.97 7.61 -7.37
CA SER A 83 -0.95 8.96 -6.80
C SER A 83 -0.39 8.99 -5.36
N TYR A 84 -0.28 7.84 -4.71
CA TYR A 84 0.25 7.63 -3.36
C TYR A 84 1.56 6.84 -3.40
N SER A 85 2.56 7.28 -4.10
CA SER A 85 3.93 6.70 -4.09
C SER A 85 3.98 5.16 -3.96
N PHE A 86 3.15 4.47 -4.73
CA PHE A 86 3.02 3.01 -4.76
C PHE A 86 4.36 2.33 -5.10
N ILE A 87 4.72 1.27 -4.38
CA ILE A 87 5.91 0.45 -4.63
C ILE A 87 5.49 -0.87 -5.28
N HIS A 88 4.73 -1.69 -4.58
CA HIS A 88 4.22 -2.95 -5.10
C HIS A 88 2.96 -3.41 -4.36
N VAL A 89 2.25 -4.37 -4.95
CA VAL A 89 1.23 -5.15 -4.28
C VAL A 89 1.56 -6.63 -4.37
N SER A 90 1.49 -7.30 -3.23
CA SER A 90 1.58 -8.75 -3.11
C SER A 90 0.19 -9.31 -2.84
N THR A 91 -0.20 -10.37 -3.54
CA THR A 91 -1.54 -10.96 -3.41
C THR A 91 -1.45 -12.48 -3.22
N ALA A 92 -2.29 -13.01 -2.32
CA ALA A 92 -2.46 -14.43 -2.11
C ALA A 92 -3.94 -14.77 -1.88
N THR A 93 -4.31 -16.02 -2.15
CA THR A 93 -5.64 -16.53 -1.84
C THR A 93 -5.52 -17.65 -0.81
N TYR A 94 -6.20 -17.49 0.31
CA TYR A 94 -6.33 -18.52 1.34
C TYR A 94 -7.60 -19.31 1.13
N ILE A 95 -7.51 -20.63 1.24
CA ILE A 95 -8.66 -21.54 1.19
C ILE A 95 -8.79 -22.27 2.51
N LYS A 96 -10.04 -22.40 3.00
CA LYS A 96 -10.37 -23.13 4.22
C LYS A 96 -10.41 -24.63 3.92
N LYS A 97 -9.78 -25.41 4.79
CA LYS A 97 -9.70 -26.87 4.64
C LYS A 97 -11.10 -27.50 4.47
N ASP A 98 -11.20 -28.45 3.53
CA ASP A 98 -12.39 -29.24 3.25
C ASP A 98 -13.63 -28.42 2.83
N THR A 99 -13.41 -27.21 2.31
CA THR A 99 -14.46 -26.32 1.78
C THR A 99 -13.98 -25.62 0.50
N ASP A 100 -14.89 -24.89 -0.16
CA ASP A 100 -14.57 -23.95 -1.25
C ASP A 100 -14.43 -22.49 -0.76
N ASN A 101 -14.55 -22.26 0.56
CA ASN A 101 -14.42 -20.94 1.15
C ASN A 101 -13.02 -20.40 0.97
N SER A 102 -12.89 -19.25 0.32
CA SER A 102 -11.59 -18.62 0.13
C SER A 102 -11.63 -17.11 0.27
N VAL A 103 -10.53 -16.56 0.79
CA VAL A 103 -10.31 -15.13 1.01
C VAL A 103 -9.11 -14.70 0.18
N LYS A 104 -9.28 -13.65 -0.61
CA LYS A 104 -8.19 -12.97 -1.31
C LYS A 104 -7.60 -11.92 -0.39
N VAL A 105 -6.28 -11.89 -0.29
CA VAL A 105 -5.53 -10.95 0.50
C VAL A 105 -4.61 -10.16 -0.40
N ASN A 106 -4.64 -8.84 -0.29
CA ASN A 106 -3.72 -7.95 -0.97
C ASN A 106 -2.94 -7.15 0.08
N ILE A 107 -1.63 -7.10 -0.06
CA ILE A 107 -0.73 -6.29 0.77
C ILE A 107 -0.06 -5.28 -0.16
N TRP A 108 -0.43 -4.03 0.01
CA TRP A 108 0.06 -2.88 -0.76
C TRP A 108 1.16 -2.18 0.02
N GLU A 109 2.33 -1.99 -0.57
CA GLU A 109 3.42 -1.23 0.03
C GLU A 109 3.56 0.12 -0.66
N PHE A 110 3.74 1.15 0.16
CA PHE A 110 3.95 2.54 -0.26
C PHE A 110 5.27 3.07 0.27
N SER A 111 5.74 4.20 -0.26
CA SER A 111 7.00 4.82 0.19
C SER A 111 6.91 5.37 1.61
N SER A 112 5.70 5.74 2.05
CA SER A 112 5.47 6.32 3.37
C SER A 112 4.22 5.76 4.04
N SER A 113 4.16 5.94 5.36
CA SER A 113 2.97 5.62 6.16
C SER A 113 1.79 6.53 5.82
N ASP A 114 2.04 7.79 5.49
CA ASP A 114 1.02 8.76 5.11
C ASP A 114 0.33 8.35 3.80
N ASP A 115 1.10 7.88 2.80
CA ASP A 115 0.54 7.37 1.55
C ASP A 115 -0.33 6.13 1.77
N ALA A 116 0.14 5.17 2.58
CA ALA A 116 -0.64 3.99 2.95
C ALA A 116 -1.94 4.36 3.69
N TYR A 117 -1.85 5.33 4.61
CA TYR A 117 -3.03 5.87 5.29
C TYR A 117 -4.00 6.54 4.33
N GLY A 118 -3.52 7.28 3.34
CA GLY A 118 -4.35 7.95 2.33
C GLY A 118 -5.23 6.95 1.58
N VAL A 119 -4.65 5.86 1.10
CA VAL A 119 -5.40 4.78 0.43
C VAL A 119 -6.36 4.10 1.39
N PHE A 120 -5.92 3.75 2.60
CA PHE A 120 -6.79 3.17 3.63
C PHE A 120 -7.97 4.10 3.95
N ALA A 121 -7.72 5.38 4.21
CA ALA A 121 -8.74 6.36 4.56
C ALA A 121 -9.77 6.57 3.44
N LYS A 122 -9.35 6.41 2.17
CA LYS A 122 -10.24 6.46 1.01
C LYS A 122 -11.15 5.24 0.94
N ASP A 123 -10.61 4.03 1.15
CA ASP A 123 -11.31 2.78 0.89
C ASP A 123 -12.08 2.25 2.12
N ARG A 124 -11.69 2.63 3.34
CA ARG A 124 -12.33 2.16 4.57
C ARG A 124 -13.82 2.41 4.58
N ALA A 125 -14.57 1.41 5.06
CA ALA A 125 -16.01 1.45 5.26
C ALA A 125 -16.41 0.64 6.49
N GLY A 126 -17.61 0.89 7.01
CA GLY A 126 -18.17 0.13 8.14
C GLY A 126 -17.63 0.59 9.49
N GLN A 127 -17.42 -0.38 10.39
CA GLN A 127 -17.00 -0.11 11.77
C GLN A 127 -15.49 -0.25 11.94
N GLY A 128 -14.91 0.62 12.77
CA GLY A 128 -13.52 0.49 13.20
C GLY A 128 -13.30 -0.72 14.09
N ILE A 129 -12.21 -1.44 13.88
CA ILE A 129 -11.76 -2.54 14.74
C ILE A 129 -10.28 -2.40 15.07
N ASN A 130 -9.84 -3.02 16.17
CA ASN A 130 -8.48 -2.85 16.67
C ASN A 130 -7.52 -3.89 16.07
N ILE A 131 -7.08 -3.64 14.82
CA ILE A 131 -6.08 -4.45 14.11
C ILE A 131 -5.14 -3.47 13.38
N GLY A 132 -3.82 -3.72 13.45
CA GLY A 132 -2.82 -2.82 12.87
C GLY A 132 -2.76 -1.47 13.57
N ASN A 133 -2.54 -0.39 12.83
CA ASN A 133 -2.63 0.97 13.33
C ASN A 133 -4.09 1.47 13.30
N GLU A 134 -4.82 1.14 12.25
CA GLU A 134 -6.26 1.34 12.11
C GLU A 134 -6.84 0.28 11.17
N ALA A 135 -8.05 -0.19 11.46
CA ALA A 135 -8.75 -1.12 10.57
C ALA A 135 -10.25 -0.82 10.53
N SER A 136 -10.90 -1.23 9.45
CA SER A 136 -12.34 -1.12 9.27
C SER A 136 -12.91 -2.39 8.68
N LEU A 137 -14.08 -2.77 9.17
CA LEU A 137 -14.83 -3.97 8.78
C LEU A 137 -16.21 -3.57 8.26
N PHE A 138 -16.55 -4.00 7.06
CA PHE A 138 -17.87 -3.85 6.49
C PHE A 138 -18.29 -5.18 5.87
N ASP A 139 -19.37 -5.75 6.35
CA ASP A 139 -19.80 -7.11 6.02
C ASP A 139 -18.63 -8.10 6.24
N ASN A 140 -18.17 -8.73 5.20
CA ASN A 140 -17.04 -9.67 5.20
C ASN A 140 -15.80 -9.12 4.48
N TYR A 141 -15.67 -7.79 4.37
CA TYR A 141 -14.51 -7.08 3.85
C TYR A 141 -13.76 -6.41 5.00
N LEU A 142 -12.44 -6.62 5.05
CA LEU A 142 -11.58 -6.01 6.04
C LEU A 142 -10.49 -5.19 5.36
N TRP A 143 -10.33 -3.95 5.79
CA TRP A 143 -9.23 -3.06 5.40
C TRP A 143 -8.39 -2.75 6.61
N VAL A 144 -7.07 -2.81 6.46
CA VAL A 144 -6.12 -2.54 7.53
C VAL A 144 -5.02 -1.62 7.05
N TRP A 145 -4.70 -0.63 7.85
CA TRP A 145 -3.50 0.16 7.73
C TRP A 145 -2.51 -0.21 8.83
N LYS A 146 -1.26 -0.48 8.43
CA LYS A 146 -0.14 -0.69 9.35
C LYS A 146 1.14 -0.16 8.73
N ASP A 147 1.73 0.89 9.33
CA ASP A 147 2.92 1.57 8.83
C ASP A 147 2.74 1.95 7.34
N ARG A 148 3.66 1.65 6.47
CA ARG A 148 3.60 1.90 5.03
C ARG A 148 2.81 0.85 4.25
N TYR A 149 2.03 0.04 4.94
CA TYR A 149 1.22 -1.02 4.33
C TYR A 149 -0.28 -0.74 4.46
N PHE A 150 -0.96 -0.84 3.34
CA PHE A 150 -2.40 -0.98 3.26
C PHE A 150 -2.73 -2.42 2.89
N MET A 151 -3.71 -3.00 3.54
CA MET A 151 -4.11 -4.40 3.29
C MET A 151 -5.61 -4.49 3.09
N SER A 152 -6.03 -5.30 2.11
CA SER A 152 -7.43 -5.67 1.92
C SER A 152 -7.61 -7.18 2.01
N PHE A 153 -8.68 -7.60 2.67
CA PHE A 153 -9.10 -8.98 2.81
C PHE A 153 -10.52 -9.08 2.28
N GLU A 154 -10.71 -9.87 1.23
CA GLU A 154 -11.93 -9.90 0.44
C GLU A 154 -12.43 -11.33 0.28
N PRO A 155 -13.75 -11.59 0.39
CA PRO A 155 -14.30 -12.89 0.04
C PRO A 155 -14.04 -13.17 -1.44
N TYR A 156 -13.51 -14.37 -1.75
CA TYR A 156 -13.21 -14.76 -3.13
C TYR A 156 -14.14 -15.88 -3.63
N SER A 157 -14.43 -16.88 -2.80
CA SER A 157 -15.41 -17.92 -3.09
C SER A 157 -16.01 -18.49 -1.81
N GLY A 158 -17.15 -19.16 -1.95
CA GLY A 158 -17.88 -19.79 -0.86
C GLY A 158 -18.55 -18.80 0.08
N SER A 159 -18.87 -19.25 1.28
CA SER A 159 -19.53 -18.44 2.33
C SER A 159 -18.48 -17.98 3.34
N ILE A 160 -18.01 -16.75 3.18
CA ILE A 160 -17.05 -16.10 4.07
C ILE A 160 -17.78 -15.26 5.10
N THR A 161 -17.40 -15.38 6.36
CA THR A 161 -17.94 -14.59 7.46
C THR A 161 -17.02 -13.44 7.85
N PRO A 162 -17.51 -12.40 8.56
CA PRO A 162 -16.69 -11.36 9.13
C PRO A 162 -15.56 -11.93 10.03
N ASP A 163 -15.86 -12.95 10.81
CA ASP A 163 -14.87 -13.60 11.68
C ASP A 163 -13.74 -14.28 10.89
N ASP A 164 -14.05 -14.86 9.72
CA ASP A 164 -13.03 -15.47 8.85
C ASP A 164 -12.00 -14.43 8.37
N VAL A 165 -12.45 -13.27 7.88
CA VAL A 165 -11.54 -12.22 7.41
C VAL A 165 -10.77 -11.55 8.56
N VAL A 166 -11.41 -11.37 9.71
CA VAL A 166 -10.77 -10.83 10.92
C VAL A 166 -9.68 -11.79 11.43
N PHE A 167 -9.97 -13.07 11.45
CA PHE A 167 -9.02 -14.11 11.90
C PHE A 167 -7.77 -14.15 10.99
N ILE A 168 -7.99 -14.22 9.67
CA ILE A 168 -6.89 -14.21 8.69
C ILE A 168 -6.12 -12.89 8.78
N GLY A 169 -6.84 -11.76 8.85
CA GLY A 169 -6.27 -10.42 8.93
C GLY A 169 -5.38 -10.25 10.15
N THR A 170 -5.84 -10.63 11.33
CA THR A 170 -5.06 -10.55 12.57
C THR A 170 -3.76 -11.35 12.47
N SER A 171 -3.83 -12.55 11.89
CA SER A 171 -2.67 -13.43 11.75
C SER A 171 -1.64 -12.85 10.78
N ILE A 172 -2.07 -12.31 9.63
CA ILE A 172 -1.17 -11.73 8.62
C ILE A 172 -0.57 -10.42 9.12
N VAL A 173 -1.40 -9.52 9.68
CA VAL A 173 -0.96 -8.22 10.19
C VAL A 173 0.09 -8.36 11.30
N GLY A 174 0.04 -9.47 12.06
CA GLY A 174 1.07 -9.80 13.05
C GLY A 174 2.48 -9.93 12.45
N ASN A 175 2.60 -10.37 11.21
CA ASN A 175 3.89 -10.56 10.51
C ASN A 175 4.38 -9.30 9.77
N ILE A 176 3.53 -8.29 9.62
CA ILE A 176 3.92 -7.04 8.94
C ILE A 176 4.85 -6.24 9.86
N PRO A 177 6.05 -5.87 9.39
CA PRO A 177 6.94 -4.99 10.14
C PRO A 177 6.24 -3.68 10.49
N SER A 178 6.54 -3.12 11.64
CA SER A 178 6.05 -1.80 12.02
C SER A 178 7.14 -1.02 12.76
N GLY A 179 7.26 0.26 12.38
CA GLY A 179 8.01 1.27 13.11
C GLY A 179 7.11 2.05 14.07
N GLU A 180 7.64 3.16 14.59
CA GLU A 180 6.81 4.17 15.25
C GLU A 180 5.99 4.89 14.19
N VAL A 181 4.68 4.74 14.27
CA VAL A 181 3.72 5.30 13.31
C VAL A 181 2.78 6.25 14.02
N SER A 182 2.70 7.45 13.50
CA SER A 182 1.68 8.44 13.88
C SER A 182 0.71 8.65 12.73
N LEU A 183 -0.50 9.08 13.04
CA LEU A 183 -1.42 9.59 12.03
C LEU A 183 -0.77 10.76 11.28
N PRO A 184 -1.11 10.99 10.00
CA PRO A 184 -0.62 12.15 9.26
C PRO A 184 -0.80 13.43 10.05
N ALA A 185 0.28 14.22 10.17
CA ALA A 185 0.32 15.39 11.04
C ALA A 185 -0.81 16.40 10.75
N ILE A 186 -1.27 16.48 9.51
CA ILE A 186 -2.37 17.36 9.11
C ILE A 186 -3.68 17.04 9.85
N LEU A 187 -3.89 15.80 10.28
CA LEU A 187 -5.10 15.40 10.98
C LEU A 187 -5.18 16.01 12.40
N SER A 188 -4.04 16.42 12.98
CA SER A 188 -4.00 17.10 14.27
C SER A 188 -4.63 18.50 14.25
N TYR A 189 -4.82 19.07 13.06
CA TYR A 189 -5.51 20.35 12.87
C TYR A 189 -7.03 20.22 12.76
N LEU A 190 -7.56 19.00 12.73
CA LEU A 190 -9.01 18.79 12.73
C LEU A 190 -9.60 19.17 14.10
N PRO A 191 -10.81 19.78 14.14
CA PRO A 191 -11.44 20.15 15.38
C PRO A 191 -11.78 18.91 16.21
N GLU A 192 -11.48 18.92 17.49
CA GLU A 192 -11.85 17.82 18.41
C GLU A 192 -13.37 17.71 18.60
N VAL A 193 -14.05 18.87 18.61
CA VAL A 193 -15.50 18.93 18.83
C VAL A 193 -16.22 18.78 17.51
N GLY A 194 -17.09 17.76 17.43
CA GLY A 194 -17.89 17.46 16.23
C GLY A 194 -17.15 16.61 15.19
N TYR A 195 -15.92 16.19 15.44
CA TYR A 195 -15.20 15.26 14.60
C TYR A 195 -15.83 13.86 14.70
N ILE A 196 -16.17 13.28 13.56
CA ILE A 196 -16.65 11.90 13.48
C ILE A 196 -15.44 11.02 13.16
N GLN A 197 -15.07 10.16 14.09
CA GLN A 197 -13.95 9.25 13.91
C GLN A 197 -14.14 8.42 12.62
N GLY A 198 -13.08 8.30 11.82
CA GLY A 198 -13.12 7.58 10.56
C GLY A 198 -13.77 8.33 9.39
N SER A 199 -14.20 9.60 9.56
CA SER A 199 -14.76 10.40 8.47
C SER A 199 -13.71 11.15 7.64
N SER A 200 -12.50 11.35 8.18
CA SER A 200 -11.43 12.04 7.45
C SER A 200 -10.99 11.26 6.21
N ARG A 201 -10.64 12.00 5.17
CA ARG A 201 -9.99 11.49 3.97
C ARG A 201 -8.69 12.27 3.79
N TYR A 202 -7.65 11.55 3.40
CA TYR A 202 -6.32 12.12 3.15
C TYR A 202 -5.98 11.90 1.67
N PHE A 203 -5.67 12.99 0.96
CA PHE A 203 -5.36 12.99 -0.46
C PHE A 203 -4.04 13.69 -0.72
#